data_97f88a7fbc35113534aaa95000e56a90
#
_entry.id   97f88a7fbc35113534aaa95000e56a90
#
_cell.length_a   1.000
_cell.length_b   1.000
_cell.length_c   1.000
_cell.angle_alpha   90.00
_cell.angle_beta   90.00
_cell.angle_gamma   90.00
#
_symmetry.space_group_name_H-M   'P 1'
#
loop_
_entity.id
_entity.type
_entity.pdbx_description
1 polymer ?
#
loop_
_entity_poly.entity_id
_entity_poly.type
_entity_poly.pdbx_seq_one_letter_code
_entity_poly.pdbx_strand_id
1 'polypeptide(L)'
;MLAEKGLNGSDLPFPARMSERPFALSGKQVRIGRRSTARGMELEIDLSEPPVDPGISRLHALLLPVPGGFWAVLDPGSANGTLLNGREIPPGDLIPLRDGDRINLGAWTAITIRRG
;
A
#
# COMPACT_ATOMS: atom_id res chain seq x y z
N MET A 1 -4.46 -13.92 1.89
CA MET A 1 -3.74 -12.82 2.57
C MET A 1 -4.60 -11.56 2.51
N LEU A 2 -4.57 -10.76 3.54
CA LEU A 2 -5.31 -9.50 3.62
C LEU A 2 -4.34 -8.35 3.76
N ALA A 3 -4.75 -7.18 3.28
CA ALA A 3 -4.05 -5.93 3.51
C ALA A 3 -4.98 -4.97 4.25
N GLU A 4 -4.49 -4.35 5.31
CA GLU A 4 -5.27 -3.41 6.12
C GLU A 4 -4.62 -2.04 6.08
N LYS A 5 -5.41 -1.02 5.73
CA LYS A 5 -4.98 0.37 5.77
C LYS A 5 -5.03 0.88 7.20
N GLY A 6 -3.98 1.57 7.61
CA GLY A 6 -3.91 2.18 8.94
C GLY A 6 -2.92 3.33 8.99
N LEU A 7 -2.63 3.81 10.19
CA LEU A 7 -1.63 4.85 10.40
C LEU A 7 -0.27 4.22 10.59
N ASN A 8 0.78 4.93 10.18
CA ASN A 8 2.14 4.40 10.24
C ASN A 8 2.82 4.57 11.62
N GLY A 9 2.10 5.09 12.61
CA GLY A 9 2.61 5.16 13.97
C GLY A 9 3.67 6.21 14.25
N SER A 10 3.89 7.17 13.34
CA SER A 10 4.83 8.25 13.57
C SER A 10 4.22 9.34 14.45
N ASP A 11 5.05 10.29 14.92
CA ASP A 11 4.60 11.41 15.74
C ASP A 11 4.09 12.61 14.92
N LEU A 12 3.88 12.42 13.63
CA LEU A 12 3.33 13.46 12.77
C LEU A 12 1.86 13.73 13.13
N PRO A 13 1.38 14.96 12.86
CA PRO A 13 -0.05 15.26 13.09
C PRO A 13 -0.90 14.45 12.11
N PHE A 14 -1.63 13.50 12.65
CA PHE A 14 -2.53 12.65 11.89
C PHE A 14 -3.93 13.24 11.85
N PRO A 15 -4.72 12.89 10.84
CA PRO A 15 -6.14 13.18 10.85
C PRO A 15 -6.80 12.59 12.10
N ALA A 16 -7.79 13.30 12.62
CA ALA A 16 -8.47 12.88 13.85
C ALA A 16 -9.18 11.53 13.73
N ARG A 17 -9.54 11.14 12.52
CA ARG A 17 -10.21 9.86 12.26
C ARG A 17 -9.63 9.22 11.01
N MET A 18 -9.28 7.97 11.16
CA MET A 18 -8.89 7.12 10.06
C MET A 18 -9.43 5.73 10.32
N SER A 19 -10.30 5.28 9.44
CA SER A 19 -10.85 3.92 9.58
C SER A 19 -9.88 2.92 8.98
N GLU A 20 -9.65 1.84 9.69
CA GLU A 20 -8.95 0.68 9.16
C GLU A 20 -9.88 -0.03 8.19
N ARG A 21 -9.34 -0.38 7.03
CA ARG A 21 -10.12 -1.06 6.00
C ARG A 21 -9.39 -2.31 5.55
N PRO A 22 -10.00 -3.49 5.71
CA PRO A 22 -9.42 -4.71 5.16
C PRO A 22 -9.68 -4.80 3.65
N PHE A 23 -8.68 -5.30 2.95
CA PHE A 23 -8.77 -5.58 1.51
C PHE A 23 -8.32 -7.01 1.28
N ALA A 24 -9.14 -7.83 0.67
CA ALA A 24 -8.75 -9.18 0.30
C ALA A 24 -7.78 -9.14 -0.87
N LEU A 25 -6.66 -9.82 -0.74
CA LEU A 25 -5.68 -9.93 -1.82
C LEU A 25 -6.04 -11.13 -2.70
N SER A 26 -6.41 -10.85 -3.93
CA SER A 26 -6.82 -11.89 -4.87
C SER A 26 -6.48 -11.45 -6.29
N GLY A 27 -6.51 -12.40 -7.22
CA GLY A 27 -6.27 -12.13 -8.62
C GLY A 27 -4.80 -12.11 -8.99
N LYS A 28 -4.49 -11.42 -10.09
CA LYS A 28 -3.15 -11.39 -10.67
C LYS A 28 -2.27 -10.30 -10.09
N GLN A 29 -2.88 -9.22 -9.62
CA GLN A 29 -2.16 -8.12 -9.00
C GLN A 29 -3.15 -7.25 -8.24
N VAL A 30 -2.62 -6.55 -7.24
CA VAL A 30 -3.38 -5.56 -6.48
C VAL A 30 -2.65 -4.22 -6.62
N ARG A 31 -3.28 -3.27 -7.27
CA ARG A 31 -2.71 -1.94 -7.50
C ARG A 31 -3.12 -1.03 -6.35
N ILE A 32 -2.13 -0.36 -5.76
CA ILE A 32 -2.33 0.54 -4.64
C ILE A 32 -1.98 1.95 -5.10
N GLY A 33 -2.88 2.88 -4.88
CA GLY A 33 -2.59 4.26 -5.23
C GLY A 33 -3.73 5.19 -4.93
N ARG A 34 -3.67 6.36 -5.53
CA ARG A 34 -4.66 7.40 -5.40
C ARG A 34 -5.32 7.62 -6.76
N ARG A 35 -6.62 7.39 -6.82
CA ARG A 35 -7.38 7.51 -8.06
C ARG A 35 -7.23 8.90 -8.67
N SER A 36 -6.96 8.93 -9.97
CA SER A 36 -6.94 10.15 -10.75
C SER A 36 -8.21 10.23 -11.59
N THR A 37 -8.88 11.37 -11.57
CA THR A 37 -10.08 11.59 -12.38
C THR A 37 -9.78 11.65 -13.87
N ALA A 38 -8.52 11.87 -14.22
CA ALA A 38 -8.12 12.04 -15.63
C ALA A 38 -7.92 10.71 -16.36
N ARG A 39 -7.85 9.59 -15.66
CA ARG A 39 -7.58 8.28 -16.27
C ARG A 39 -8.34 7.20 -15.52
N GLY A 40 -9.05 6.37 -16.22
CA GLY A 40 -9.84 5.28 -15.65
C GLY A 40 -9.01 4.09 -15.16
N MET A 41 -7.87 4.32 -14.52
CA MET A 41 -7.10 3.24 -13.92
C MET A 41 -7.85 2.65 -12.75
N GLU A 42 -8.06 1.35 -12.77
CA GLU A 42 -8.66 0.65 -11.64
C GLU A 42 -7.59 0.38 -10.59
N LEU A 43 -7.90 0.74 -9.34
CA LEU A 43 -7.06 0.47 -8.19
C LEU A 43 -7.82 -0.46 -7.27
N GLU A 44 -7.27 -1.62 -7.01
CA GLU A 44 -7.86 -2.56 -6.06
C GLU A 44 -7.81 -2.00 -4.64
N ILE A 45 -6.75 -1.26 -4.32
CA ILE A 45 -6.68 -0.49 -3.07
C ILE A 45 -6.57 0.98 -3.44
N ASP A 46 -7.72 1.66 -3.40
CA ASP A 46 -7.85 3.07 -3.75
C ASP A 46 -7.79 3.90 -2.48
N LEU A 47 -6.75 4.72 -2.35
CA LEU A 47 -6.49 5.54 -1.18
C LEU A 47 -6.91 7.00 -1.38
N SER A 48 -7.88 7.24 -2.28
CA SER A 48 -8.38 8.59 -2.54
C SER A 48 -9.49 9.03 -1.59
N GLU A 49 -9.98 8.14 -0.72
CA GLU A 49 -10.99 8.48 0.26
C GLU A 49 -10.43 9.41 1.35
N PRO A 50 -11.16 10.48 1.71
CA PRO A 50 -10.70 11.38 2.77
C PRO A 50 -10.56 10.69 4.14
N PRO A 51 -9.56 11.09 4.94
CA PRO A 51 -8.54 12.09 4.63
C PRO A 51 -7.51 11.56 3.63
N VAL A 52 -7.24 12.34 2.60
CA VAL A 52 -6.33 11.93 1.53
C VAL A 52 -4.88 12.19 1.93
N ASP A 53 -4.04 11.18 1.83
CA ASP A 53 -2.61 11.32 2.06
C ASP A 53 -1.96 11.91 0.81
N PRO A 54 -1.44 13.15 0.87
CA PRO A 54 -0.89 13.81 -0.31
C PRO A 54 0.41 13.20 -0.81
N GLY A 55 1.05 12.35 0.00
CA GLY A 55 2.29 11.68 -0.37
C GLY A 55 2.09 10.41 -1.21
N ILE A 56 0.86 10.02 -1.50
CA ILE A 56 0.58 8.82 -2.26
C ILE A 56 0.48 9.13 -3.74
N SER A 57 1.26 8.42 -4.55
CA SER A 57 1.25 8.52 -6.01
C SER A 57 0.01 7.85 -6.59
N ARG A 58 -0.32 8.18 -7.84
CA ARG A 58 -1.47 7.58 -8.56
C ARG A 58 -1.38 6.06 -8.59
N LEU A 59 -0.22 5.55 -8.96
CA LEU A 59 0.12 4.14 -8.79
C LEU A 59 1.35 4.10 -7.90
N HIS A 60 1.16 3.77 -6.63
CA HIS A 60 2.22 3.85 -5.64
C HIS A 60 2.95 2.54 -5.44
N ALA A 61 2.19 1.46 -5.36
CA ALA A 61 2.76 0.14 -5.16
C ALA A 61 1.89 -0.93 -5.80
N LEU A 62 2.49 -2.07 -6.11
CA LEU A 62 1.82 -3.25 -6.61
C LEU A 62 2.04 -4.40 -5.66
N LEU A 63 0.98 -5.15 -5.38
CA LEU A 63 1.10 -6.43 -4.70
C LEU A 63 0.89 -7.52 -5.74
N LEU A 64 1.83 -8.44 -5.82
CA LEU A 64 1.85 -9.47 -6.86
C LEU A 64 1.91 -10.86 -6.21
N PRO A 65 1.10 -11.82 -6.70
CA PRO A 65 1.21 -13.18 -6.22
C PRO A 65 2.51 -13.81 -6.73
N VAL A 66 3.17 -14.56 -5.86
CA VAL A 66 4.37 -15.32 -6.20
C VAL A 66 4.15 -16.79 -5.90
N PRO A 67 4.95 -17.70 -6.49
CA PRO A 67 4.77 -19.14 -6.29
C PRO A 67 4.73 -19.53 -4.80
N GLY A 68 3.89 -20.49 -4.47
CA GLY A 68 3.75 -20.97 -3.09
C GLY A 68 2.63 -20.31 -2.29
N GLY A 69 1.77 -19.51 -2.94
CA GLY A 69 0.66 -18.86 -2.24
C GLY A 69 1.04 -17.60 -1.48
N PHE A 70 2.23 -17.06 -1.76
CA PHE A 70 2.72 -15.84 -1.14
C PHE A 70 2.47 -14.62 -2.02
N TRP A 71 2.70 -13.45 -1.45
CA TRP A 71 2.59 -12.17 -2.15
C TRP A 71 3.90 -11.41 -2.00
N ALA A 72 4.13 -10.48 -2.93
CA ALA A 72 5.29 -9.60 -2.90
C ALA A 72 4.85 -8.18 -3.22
N VAL A 73 5.61 -7.19 -2.75
CA VAL A 73 5.39 -5.79 -3.02
C VAL A 73 6.43 -5.29 -4.00
N LEU A 74 6.00 -4.40 -4.89
CA LEU A 74 6.88 -3.73 -5.85
C LEU A 74 6.48 -2.25 -5.91
N ASP A 75 7.49 -1.37 -5.80
CA ASP A 75 7.32 0.06 -6.02
C ASP A 75 7.68 0.35 -7.48
N PRO A 76 6.72 0.76 -8.33
CA PRO A 76 7.00 1.01 -9.75
C PRO A 76 7.73 2.33 -10.01
N GLY A 77 8.11 3.07 -8.99
CA GLY A 77 8.73 4.38 -9.10
C GLY A 77 7.87 5.49 -8.51
N SER A 78 7.30 5.24 -7.34
CA SER A 78 6.50 6.25 -6.65
C SER A 78 7.32 7.49 -6.30
N ALA A 79 6.65 8.65 -6.23
CA ALA A 79 7.35 9.92 -6.00
C ALA A 79 8.03 9.97 -4.62
N ASN A 80 7.44 9.36 -3.61
CA ASN A 80 7.93 9.45 -2.23
C ASN A 80 8.48 8.13 -1.69
N GLY A 81 8.50 7.08 -2.51
CA GLY A 81 9.03 5.80 -2.09
C GLY A 81 8.05 4.96 -1.27
N THR A 82 8.44 3.74 -1.02
CA THR A 82 7.68 2.76 -0.24
C THR A 82 8.62 2.13 0.77
N LEU A 83 8.14 1.96 2.01
CA LEU A 83 8.89 1.33 3.07
C LEU A 83 8.24 0.01 3.45
N LEU A 84 9.06 -0.98 3.73
CA LEU A 84 8.60 -2.26 4.28
C LEU A 84 9.22 -2.43 5.66
N ASN A 85 8.38 -2.45 6.69
CA ASN A 85 8.83 -2.52 8.09
C ASN A 85 9.87 -1.46 8.43
N GLY A 86 9.67 -0.24 7.92
CA GLY A 86 10.55 0.90 8.18
C GLY A 86 11.78 0.99 7.29
N ARG A 87 11.93 0.08 6.34
CA ARG A 87 13.06 0.10 5.40
C ARG A 87 12.59 0.42 3.99
N GLU A 88 13.24 1.37 3.36
CA GLU A 88 12.94 1.74 1.98
C GLU A 88 13.23 0.57 1.04
N ILE A 89 12.27 0.25 0.18
CA ILE A 89 12.48 -0.78 -0.84
C ILE A 89 12.96 -0.14 -2.13
N PRO A 90 13.92 -0.76 -2.84
CA PRO A 90 14.36 -0.22 -4.12
C PRO A 90 13.25 -0.27 -5.16
N PRO A 91 13.03 0.81 -5.93
CA PRO A 91 12.04 0.78 -6.99
C PRO A 91 12.34 -0.33 -8.02
N GLY A 92 11.30 -1.04 -8.44
CA GLY A 92 11.44 -2.10 -9.41
C GLY A 92 11.82 -3.46 -8.85
N ASP A 93 12.17 -3.54 -7.57
CA ASP A 93 12.50 -4.82 -6.94
C ASP A 93 11.24 -5.47 -6.36
N LEU A 94 11.13 -6.77 -6.54
CA LEU A 94 10.02 -7.56 -6.01
C LEU A 94 10.41 -8.10 -4.64
N ILE A 95 9.74 -7.60 -3.59
CA ILE A 95 10.09 -7.91 -2.21
C ILE A 95 9.02 -8.82 -1.60
N PRO A 96 9.39 -10.04 -1.16
CA PRO A 96 8.42 -10.97 -0.58
C PRO A 96 7.79 -10.42 0.70
N LEU A 97 6.50 -10.70 0.88
CA LEU A 97 5.72 -10.28 2.05
C LEU A 97 5.44 -11.45 2.97
N ARG A 98 5.39 -11.15 4.27
CA ARG A 98 5.03 -12.11 5.32
C ARG A 98 3.85 -11.57 6.11
N ASP A 99 3.17 -12.47 6.82
CA ASP A 99 2.11 -12.07 7.74
C ASP A 99 2.66 -11.08 8.78
N GLY A 100 1.93 -10.00 8.96
CA GLY A 100 2.32 -8.94 9.90
C GLY A 100 3.21 -7.86 9.31
N ASP A 101 3.68 -8.01 8.06
CA ASP A 101 4.48 -6.98 7.42
C ASP A 101 3.68 -5.69 7.25
N ARG A 102 4.36 -4.57 7.45
CA ARG A 102 3.77 -3.24 7.32
C ARG A 102 4.41 -2.49 6.17
N ILE A 103 3.58 -2.09 5.22
CA ILE A 103 3.97 -1.27 4.07
C ILE A 103 3.60 0.17 4.39
N ASN A 104 4.60 1.06 4.41
CA ASN A 104 4.39 2.48 4.65
C ASN A 104 4.51 3.23 3.33
N LEU A 105 3.54 4.07 3.05
CA LEU A 105 3.53 4.88 1.84
C LEU A 105 2.94 6.26 2.14
N GLY A 106 3.39 7.25 1.41
CA GLY A 106 2.97 8.63 1.61
C GLY A 106 3.45 9.20 2.95
N ALA A 107 2.71 10.16 3.48
CA ALA A 107 3.07 10.85 4.69
C ALA A 107 2.68 10.09 5.96
N TRP A 108 1.56 9.36 5.94
CA TRP A 108 1.07 8.71 7.16
C TRP A 108 0.40 7.35 6.94
N THR A 109 0.30 6.88 5.70
CA THR A 109 -0.48 5.68 5.42
C THR A 109 0.35 4.42 5.64
N ALA A 110 -0.26 3.43 6.27
CA ALA A 110 0.34 2.11 6.43
C ALA A 110 -0.67 1.04 6.01
N ILE A 111 -0.15 -0.01 5.40
CA ILE A 111 -0.93 -1.19 5.04
C ILE A 111 -0.28 -2.38 5.73
N THR A 112 -1.04 -3.06 6.56
CA THR A 112 -0.56 -4.25 7.26
C THR A 112 -1.04 -5.49 6.53
N ILE A 113 -0.11 -6.41 6.27
CA ILE A 113 -0.40 -7.66 5.58
C ILE A 113 -0.81 -8.71 6.60
N ARG A 114 -1.96 -9.32 6.39
CA ARG A 114 -2.50 -10.34 7.28
C ARG A 114 -2.80 -11.61 6.49
N ARG A 115 -2.45 -12.72 7.09
CA ARG A 115 -2.85 -14.03 6.61
C ARG A 115 -4.32 -14.21 7.01
N GLY A 116 -5.17 -14.29 6.02
CA GLY A 116 -6.59 -14.31 6.29
C GLY A 116 -7.28 -15.63 6.02
#